data_d0bee74f5ea4924a504cebd4f21a93f1
#
_entry.id   d0bee74f5ea4924a504cebd4f21a93f1
#
_cell.length_a   1.000
_cell.length_b   1.000
_cell.length_c   1.000
_cell.angle_alpha   90.00
_cell.angle_beta   90.00
_cell.angle_gamma   90.00
#
_symmetry.space_group_name_H-M   'P 1'
#
loop_
_entity.id
_entity.type
_entity.pdbx_description
1 polymer ?
#
loop_
_entity_poly.entity_id
_entity_poly.type
_entity_poly.pdbx_seq_one_letter_code
_entity_poly.pdbx_strand_id
1 'polypeptide(L)'
;MRKISSLNTELGKALLLVLFFYGCQDAEKVDYQESPAEKAKNLYIIHCSRCHGVAGDLGASGSKNLKLSSFSKEEIQYIIKNGKGVMPAYKDILNSEQHISDISDHVLSLRD
;
A
#
# COMPACT_ATOMS: atom_id res chain seq x y z
N MET A 1 22.85 36.96 53.02
CA MET A 1 23.55 36.05 52.09
C MET A 1 22.87 34.73 51.85
N ARG A 2 21.58 34.55 52.09
CA ARG A 2 20.85 33.27 51.95
C ARG A 2 19.81 33.24 50.79
N LYS A 3 19.70 34.28 49.96
CA LYS A 3 18.66 34.34 48.89
C LYS A 3 19.15 33.99 47.47
N ILE A 4 20.44 33.86 47.26
CA ILE A 4 20.98 33.60 45.91
C ILE A 4 21.05 32.10 45.59
N SER A 5 21.17 31.27 46.60
CA SER A 5 21.26 29.81 46.44
C SER A 5 19.92 29.15 46.01
N SER A 6 18.79 29.73 46.38
CA SER A 6 17.46 29.22 46.03
C SER A 6 17.06 29.51 44.56
N LEU A 7 17.51 30.63 44.01
CA LEU A 7 17.18 31.03 42.64
C LEU A 7 17.86 30.11 41.58
N ASN A 8 19.12 29.71 41.85
CA ASN A 8 19.86 28.85 40.96
C ASN A 8 19.30 27.40 40.86
N THR A 9 18.69 26.94 41.97
CA THR A 9 18.10 25.61 42.02
C THR A 9 16.78 25.53 41.22
N GLU A 10 16.00 26.61 41.22
CA GLU A 10 14.75 26.68 40.47
C GLU A 10 15.02 26.93 38.96
N LEU A 11 16.03 27.74 38.62
CA LEU A 11 16.43 27.96 37.23
C LEU A 11 16.98 26.66 36.60
N GLY A 12 17.73 25.87 37.35
CA GLY A 12 18.26 24.58 36.91
C GLY A 12 17.16 23.53 36.63
N LYS A 13 16.12 23.50 37.46
CA LYS A 13 14.95 22.62 37.26
C LYS A 13 14.10 23.04 36.07
N ALA A 14 13.90 24.35 35.87
CA ALA A 14 13.16 24.88 34.71
C ALA A 14 13.92 24.59 33.41
N LEU A 15 15.24 24.71 33.39
CA LEU A 15 16.06 24.41 32.22
C LEU A 15 16.06 22.92 31.87
N LEU A 16 16.07 22.03 32.90
CA LEU A 16 16.01 20.58 32.70
C LEU A 16 14.66 20.13 32.12
N LEU A 17 13.55 20.74 32.53
CA LEU A 17 12.21 20.46 31.99
C LEU A 17 12.08 20.89 30.53
N VAL A 18 12.69 22.01 30.14
CA VAL A 18 12.63 22.47 28.75
C VAL A 18 13.35 21.53 27.80
N LEU A 19 14.47 20.91 28.24
CA LEU A 19 15.21 19.94 27.40
C LEU A 19 14.46 18.65 27.11
N PHE A 20 13.50 18.26 27.99
CA PHE A 20 12.67 17.08 27.76
C PHE A 20 11.62 17.26 26.65
N PHE A 21 11.25 18.49 26.30
CA PHE A 21 10.25 18.76 25.27
C PHE A 21 10.83 18.89 23.84
N TYR A 22 12.14 18.99 23.67
CA TYR A 22 12.80 19.12 22.36
C TYR A 22 13.21 17.77 21.74
N GLY A 23 12.94 16.64 22.38
CA GLY A 23 13.44 15.32 22.00
C GLY A 23 12.58 14.52 21.00
N CYS A 24 11.50 15.04 20.43
CA CYS A 24 10.63 14.29 19.53
C CYS A 24 10.12 15.13 18.35
N GLN A 25 11.00 15.74 17.56
CA GLN A 25 10.60 16.52 16.39
C GLN A 25 11.44 16.28 15.15
N ASP A 26 11.92 15.06 14.92
CA ASP A 26 12.44 14.69 13.61
C ASP A 26 11.91 13.32 13.22
N ALA A 27 10.58 13.19 13.09
CA ALA A 27 10.04 12.23 12.15
C ALA A 27 10.23 12.85 10.77
N GLU A 28 11.37 12.59 10.17
CA GLU A 28 11.62 12.84 8.76
C GLU A 28 10.42 12.23 8.00
N LYS A 29 9.58 13.11 7.42
CA LYS A 29 8.51 12.66 6.53
C LYS A 29 9.22 12.06 5.32
N VAL A 30 9.46 10.76 5.37
CA VAL A 30 9.82 10.00 4.18
C VAL A 30 8.63 10.18 3.23
N ASP A 31 8.79 11.05 2.26
CA ASP A 31 7.84 11.18 1.14
C ASP A 31 7.95 9.90 0.31
N TYR A 32 7.23 8.87 0.78
CA TYR A 32 7.17 7.59 0.09
C TYR A 32 6.32 7.77 -1.17
N GLN A 33 6.99 8.05 -2.27
CA GLN A 33 6.40 8.05 -3.60
C GLN A 33 6.28 6.59 -4.06
N GLU A 34 5.11 5.99 -3.86
CA GLU A 34 4.81 4.66 -4.35
C GLU A 34 4.98 4.60 -5.88
N SER A 35 5.80 3.69 -6.35
CA SER A 35 5.98 3.50 -7.80
C SER A 35 4.70 2.96 -8.44
N PRO A 36 4.44 3.23 -9.74
CA PRO A 36 3.27 2.66 -10.43
C PRO A 36 3.19 1.14 -10.33
N ALA A 37 4.33 0.45 -10.35
CA ALA A 37 4.38 -1.01 -10.21
C ALA A 37 4.01 -1.49 -8.79
N GLU A 38 4.44 -0.78 -7.74
CA GLU A 38 4.06 -1.08 -6.36
C GLU A 38 2.58 -0.84 -6.15
N LYS A 39 2.05 0.26 -6.67
CA LYS A 39 0.62 0.56 -6.63
C LYS A 39 -0.20 -0.52 -7.31
N ALA A 40 0.19 -0.95 -8.51
CA ALA A 40 -0.46 -2.05 -9.24
C ALA A 40 -0.46 -3.35 -8.43
N LYS A 41 0.69 -3.71 -7.85
CA LYS A 41 0.83 -4.87 -6.97
C LYS A 41 -0.05 -4.76 -5.73
N ASN A 42 -0.10 -3.61 -5.08
CA ASN A 42 -0.90 -3.40 -3.88
C ASN A 42 -2.40 -3.50 -4.19
N LEU A 43 -2.86 -2.91 -5.28
CA LEU A 43 -4.24 -3.06 -5.76
C LEU A 43 -4.59 -4.52 -6.05
N TYR A 44 -3.68 -5.26 -6.68
CA TYR A 44 -3.84 -6.69 -6.94
C TYR A 44 -3.93 -7.50 -5.63
N ILE A 45 -3.06 -7.23 -4.66
CA ILE A 45 -3.09 -7.90 -3.36
C ILE A 45 -4.41 -7.67 -2.65
N ILE A 46 -4.92 -6.44 -2.66
CA ILE A 46 -6.17 -6.09 -1.97
C ILE A 46 -7.39 -6.74 -2.62
N HIS A 47 -7.47 -6.75 -3.93
CA HIS A 47 -8.71 -7.09 -4.65
C HIS A 47 -8.71 -8.48 -5.30
N CYS A 48 -7.54 -9.03 -5.62
CA CYS A 48 -7.42 -10.21 -6.48
C CYS A 48 -6.78 -11.41 -5.76
N SER A 49 -5.82 -11.16 -4.86
CA SER A 49 -4.99 -12.23 -4.27
C SER A 49 -5.77 -13.22 -3.43
N ARG A 50 -6.91 -12.83 -2.88
CA ARG A 50 -7.78 -13.73 -2.09
C ARG A 50 -8.20 -14.98 -2.89
N CYS A 51 -8.43 -14.83 -4.18
CA CYS A 51 -8.83 -15.92 -5.05
C CYS A 51 -7.67 -16.44 -5.90
N HIS A 52 -6.86 -15.53 -6.45
CA HIS A 52 -5.78 -15.87 -7.37
C HIS A 52 -4.44 -16.16 -6.68
N GLY A 53 -4.27 -15.75 -5.41
CA GLY A 53 -2.99 -15.81 -4.70
C GLY A 53 -2.07 -14.65 -5.05
N VAL A 54 -1.07 -14.39 -4.21
CA VAL A 54 -0.08 -13.33 -4.44
C VAL A 54 0.76 -13.61 -5.70
N ALA A 55 1.03 -14.89 -5.97
CA ALA A 55 1.75 -15.34 -7.16
C ALA A 55 0.84 -15.66 -8.35
N GLY A 56 -0.49 -15.54 -8.21
CA GLY A 56 -1.45 -15.77 -9.29
C GLY A 56 -1.82 -17.23 -9.54
N ASP A 57 -1.44 -18.16 -8.67
CA ASP A 57 -1.56 -19.62 -8.87
C ASP A 57 -2.37 -20.34 -7.79
N LEU A 58 -3.03 -19.62 -6.87
CA LEU A 58 -3.77 -20.22 -5.74
C LEU A 58 -4.99 -21.07 -6.17
N GLY A 59 -5.73 -20.61 -7.18
CA GLY A 59 -6.89 -21.36 -7.69
C GLY A 59 -8.08 -21.46 -6.72
N ALA A 60 -8.19 -20.58 -5.70
CA ALA A 60 -9.29 -20.60 -4.76
C ALA A 60 -10.63 -20.38 -5.46
N SER A 61 -11.67 -21.10 -5.04
CA SER A 61 -13.02 -21.04 -5.62
C SER A 61 -13.06 -21.27 -7.14
N GLY A 62 -12.11 -22.04 -7.69
CA GLY A 62 -12.02 -22.33 -9.12
C GLY A 62 -11.46 -21.16 -9.96
N SER A 63 -10.80 -20.18 -9.33
CA SER A 63 -10.16 -19.09 -10.04
C SER A 63 -9.02 -19.61 -10.95
N LYS A 64 -8.84 -18.95 -12.08
CA LYS A 64 -7.80 -19.35 -13.05
C LYS A 64 -6.40 -19.09 -12.48
N ASN A 65 -5.47 -20.00 -12.82
CA ASN A 65 -4.03 -19.76 -12.65
C ASN A 65 -3.61 -18.68 -13.64
N LEU A 66 -3.22 -17.51 -13.12
CA LEU A 66 -2.86 -16.35 -13.92
C LEU A 66 -1.49 -16.50 -14.59
N LYS A 67 -0.58 -17.27 -13.99
CA LYS A 67 0.75 -17.57 -14.57
C LYS A 67 0.64 -18.31 -15.89
N LEU A 68 -0.37 -19.15 -16.04
CA LEU A 68 -0.61 -19.96 -17.22
C LEU A 68 -1.62 -19.32 -18.19
N SER A 69 -2.10 -18.12 -17.89
CA SER A 69 -3.10 -17.43 -18.71
C SER A 69 -2.47 -16.91 -20.01
N SER A 70 -3.15 -17.10 -21.14
CA SER A 70 -2.77 -16.56 -22.46
C SER A 70 -3.57 -15.31 -22.88
N PHE A 71 -4.42 -14.77 -22.00
CA PHE A 71 -5.22 -13.59 -22.31
C PHE A 71 -4.35 -12.36 -22.60
N SER A 72 -4.74 -11.55 -23.57
CA SER A 72 -4.14 -10.25 -23.84
C SER A 72 -4.43 -9.26 -22.69
N LYS A 73 -3.73 -8.14 -22.68
CA LYS A 73 -4.00 -7.06 -21.70
C LYS A 73 -5.45 -6.57 -21.79
N GLU A 74 -5.95 -6.39 -22.99
CA GLU A 74 -7.32 -5.93 -23.26
C GLU A 74 -8.36 -6.93 -22.75
N GLU A 75 -8.13 -8.22 -22.95
CA GLU A 75 -9.00 -9.28 -22.43
C GLU A 75 -8.99 -9.32 -20.91
N ILE A 76 -7.81 -9.15 -20.28
CA ILE A 76 -7.69 -9.06 -18.82
C ILE A 76 -8.45 -7.84 -18.30
N GLN A 77 -8.29 -6.67 -18.91
CA GLN A 77 -9.02 -5.46 -18.54
C GLN A 77 -10.54 -5.65 -18.68
N TYR A 78 -10.99 -6.28 -19.76
CA TYR A 78 -12.39 -6.59 -19.97
C TYR A 78 -12.94 -7.50 -18.86
N ILE A 79 -12.21 -8.55 -18.50
CA ILE A 79 -12.60 -9.49 -17.44
C ILE A 79 -12.63 -8.79 -16.07
N ILE A 80 -11.65 -7.96 -15.75
CA ILE A 80 -11.63 -7.19 -14.51
C ILE A 80 -12.85 -6.28 -14.43
N LYS A 81 -13.17 -5.56 -15.51
CA LYS A 81 -14.32 -4.64 -15.55
C LYS A 81 -15.66 -5.34 -15.40
N ASN A 82 -15.85 -6.44 -16.11
CA ASN A 82 -17.17 -7.04 -16.29
C ASN A 82 -17.39 -8.31 -15.47
N GLY A 83 -16.31 -8.88 -14.87
CA GLY A 83 -16.35 -10.17 -14.25
C GLY A 83 -16.37 -11.33 -15.26
N LYS A 84 -16.20 -12.55 -14.76
CA LYS A 84 -16.30 -13.77 -15.57
C LYS A 84 -16.65 -14.97 -14.68
N GLY A 85 -17.78 -15.60 -14.90
CA GLY A 85 -18.22 -16.72 -14.08
C GLY A 85 -18.41 -16.31 -12.61
N VAL A 86 -17.65 -16.90 -11.70
CA VAL A 86 -17.69 -16.56 -10.26
C VAL A 86 -16.88 -15.31 -9.91
N MET A 87 -16.06 -14.82 -10.82
CA MET A 87 -15.29 -13.59 -10.62
C MET A 87 -16.20 -12.37 -10.75
N PRO A 88 -16.34 -11.53 -9.71
CA PRO A 88 -17.17 -10.35 -9.77
C PRO A 88 -16.59 -9.26 -10.69
N ALA A 89 -17.44 -8.34 -11.12
CA ALA A 89 -17.04 -7.13 -11.84
C ALA A 89 -16.42 -6.11 -10.87
N TYR A 90 -15.32 -5.49 -11.28
CA TYR A 90 -14.57 -4.54 -10.45
C TYR A 90 -14.62 -3.09 -10.95
N LYS A 91 -15.32 -2.80 -12.04
CA LYS A 91 -15.38 -1.45 -12.63
C LYS A 91 -15.81 -0.37 -11.63
N ASP A 92 -16.80 -0.67 -10.80
CA ASP A 92 -17.33 0.28 -9.82
C ASP A 92 -16.51 0.34 -8.53
N ILE A 93 -15.74 -0.73 -8.23
CA ILE A 93 -14.87 -0.83 -7.05
C ILE A 93 -13.54 -0.10 -7.30
N LEU A 94 -12.92 -0.36 -8.44
CA LEU A 94 -11.64 0.27 -8.80
C LEU A 94 -11.81 1.71 -9.26
N ASN A 95 -12.97 2.05 -9.82
CA ASN A 95 -13.39 3.39 -10.23
C ASN A 95 -12.33 4.20 -11.00
N SER A 96 -11.43 3.52 -11.73
CA SER A 96 -10.35 4.11 -12.49
C SER A 96 -9.87 3.16 -13.59
N GLU A 97 -9.90 3.64 -14.83
CA GLU A 97 -9.32 2.92 -15.97
C GLU A 97 -7.81 2.69 -15.79
N GLN A 98 -7.12 3.64 -15.16
CA GLN A 98 -5.69 3.50 -14.87
C GLN A 98 -5.44 2.35 -13.89
N HIS A 99 -6.21 2.22 -12.81
CA HIS A 99 -6.07 1.11 -11.86
C HIS A 99 -6.30 -0.25 -12.53
N ILE A 100 -7.28 -0.34 -13.43
CA ILE A 100 -7.55 -1.56 -14.19
C ILE A 100 -6.37 -1.89 -15.11
N SER A 101 -5.82 -0.88 -15.78
CA SER A 101 -4.64 -1.03 -16.63
C SER A 101 -3.43 -1.49 -15.81
N ASP A 102 -3.16 -0.85 -14.68
CA ASP A 102 -2.03 -1.15 -13.81
C ASP A 102 -2.12 -2.59 -13.26
N ILE A 103 -3.30 -3.01 -12.77
CA ILE A 103 -3.52 -4.40 -12.33
C ILE A 103 -3.30 -5.37 -13.48
N SER A 104 -3.73 -5.03 -14.70
CA SER A 104 -3.53 -5.90 -15.87
C SER A 104 -2.05 -6.07 -16.21
N ASP A 105 -1.26 -5.00 -16.10
CA ASP A 105 0.20 -5.07 -16.25
C ASP A 105 0.84 -5.95 -15.17
N HIS A 106 0.39 -5.83 -13.92
CA HIS A 106 0.85 -6.69 -12.85
C HIS A 106 0.49 -8.17 -13.12
N VAL A 107 -0.73 -8.46 -13.57
CA VAL A 107 -1.13 -9.84 -13.95
C VAL A 107 -0.26 -10.40 -15.06
N LEU A 108 0.06 -9.58 -16.05
CA LEU A 108 1.00 -9.99 -17.12
C LEU A 108 2.40 -10.29 -16.58
N SER A 109 2.86 -9.52 -15.58
CA SER A 109 4.17 -9.73 -14.98
C SER A 109 4.27 -10.99 -14.10
N LEU A 110 3.14 -11.62 -13.75
CA LEU A 110 3.12 -12.90 -13.01
C LEU A 110 3.42 -14.11 -13.91
N ARG A 111 3.40 -13.94 -15.22
CA ARG A 111 3.67 -15.00 -16.19
C ARG A 111 5.18 -15.28 -16.26
N ASP A 112 5.53 -16.55 -16.33
CA ASP A 112 6.91 -17.00 -16.50
C ASP A 112 7.35 -16.85 -17.96
#